data_ee36f83f1684b189aad68cb2794407c8
#
_entry.id   ee36f83f1684b189aad68cb2794407c8
#
_cell.length_a   1.000
_cell.length_b   1.000
_cell.length_c   1.000
_cell.angle_alpha   90.00
_cell.angle_beta   90.00
_cell.angle_gamma   90.00
#
_symmetry.space_group_name_H-M   'P 1'
#
loop_
_entity.id
_entity.type
_entity.pdbx_description
1 polymer ?
#
loop_
_entity_poly.entity_id
_entity_poly.type
_entity_poly.pdbx_seq_one_letter_code
_entity_poly.pdbx_strand_id
1 'polypeptide(L)'
;MEHNIQQSLFFDIETTGLSADISAITVIGCCDIDGNVTQWFNEDGLSQKQILTDFLAFIQPYNTLITFNGKTFDLPFLTSKIKEFKINASFDQYEHLDL
;
A
#
# COMPACT_ATOMS: atom_id res chain seq x y z
N MET A 1 11.94 19.39 -9.32
CA MET A 1 11.80 18.18 -10.16
C MET A 1 10.39 18.09 -10.71
N GLU A 2 10.28 17.81 -11.96
CA GLU A 2 8.99 17.72 -12.60
C GLU A 2 8.29 16.40 -12.24
N HIS A 3 7.00 16.50 -12.01
CA HIS A 3 6.17 15.38 -11.63
C HIS A 3 5.74 14.59 -12.86
N ASN A 4 6.05 13.32 -12.92
CA ASN A 4 5.68 12.45 -14.04
C ASN A 4 4.46 11.61 -13.67
N ILE A 5 3.31 11.93 -14.25
CA ILE A 5 2.05 11.25 -13.94
C ILE A 5 2.08 9.75 -14.30
N GLN A 6 2.91 9.34 -15.29
CA GLN A 6 3.03 7.93 -15.66
C GLN A 6 3.74 7.10 -14.60
N GLN A 7 4.36 7.75 -13.63
CA GLN A 7 4.97 7.09 -12.47
C GLN A 7 4.07 7.14 -11.23
N SER A 8 2.80 7.42 -11.44
CA SER A 8 1.82 7.45 -10.36
C SER A 8 1.08 6.13 -10.26
N LEU A 9 0.75 5.75 -9.04
CA LEU A 9 0.02 4.53 -8.77
C LEU A 9 -1.07 4.81 -7.75
N PHE A 10 -2.29 4.43 -8.09
CA PHE A 10 -3.41 4.40 -7.13
C PHE A 10 -3.31 3.12 -6.32
N PHE A 11 -3.55 3.20 -5.03
CA PHE A 11 -3.68 1.98 -4.24
C PHE A 11 -4.73 2.13 -3.15
N ASP A 12 -5.21 0.99 -2.68
CA ASP A 12 -6.21 0.90 -1.64
C ASP A 12 -6.00 -0.40 -0.89
N ILE A 13 -6.36 -0.43 0.40
CA ILE A 13 -6.27 -1.64 1.19
C ILE A 13 -7.63 -1.96 1.80
N GLU A 14 -7.86 -3.26 2.03
CA GLU A 14 -8.97 -3.76 2.83
C GLU A 14 -8.41 -4.47 4.04
N THR A 15 -9.07 -4.33 5.17
CA THR A 15 -8.60 -4.86 6.45
C THR A 15 -9.76 -5.45 7.23
N THR A 16 -9.44 -6.23 8.25
CA THR A 16 -10.47 -6.81 9.12
C THR A 16 -11.05 -5.81 10.11
N GLY A 17 -10.38 -4.66 10.29
CA GLY A 17 -10.83 -3.64 11.23
C GLY A 17 -9.97 -2.39 11.12
N LEU A 18 -10.26 -1.40 11.95
CA LEU A 18 -9.65 -0.08 11.85
C LEU A 18 -8.30 0.05 12.57
N SER A 19 -8.06 -0.78 13.57
CA SER A 19 -6.83 -0.71 14.36
C SER A 19 -5.80 -1.72 13.85
N ALA A 20 -4.65 -1.23 13.43
CA ALA A 20 -3.58 -2.09 12.93
C ALA A 20 -3.06 -3.08 13.98
N ASP A 21 -3.17 -2.74 15.26
CA ASP A 21 -2.67 -3.58 16.34
C ASP A 21 -3.40 -4.92 16.44
N ILE A 22 -4.70 -4.93 16.09
CA ILE A 22 -5.56 -6.10 16.25
C ILE A 22 -6.23 -6.53 14.96
N SER A 23 -5.92 -5.86 13.86
CA SER A 23 -6.54 -6.13 12.57
C SER A 23 -5.51 -6.57 11.56
N ALA A 24 -5.96 -7.26 10.51
CA ALA A 24 -5.10 -7.77 9.46
C ALA A 24 -5.45 -7.14 8.11
N ILE A 25 -4.45 -6.99 7.25
CA ILE A 25 -4.66 -6.65 5.84
C ILE A 25 -5.25 -7.87 5.14
N THR A 26 -6.35 -7.69 4.42
CA THR A 26 -6.99 -8.75 3.65
C THR A 26 -6.75 -8.62 2.16
N VAL A 27 -6.71 -7.39 1.64
CA VAL A 27 -6.45 -7.13 0.23
C VAL A 27 -5.60 -5.87 0.12
N ILE A 28 -4.66 -5.88 -0.82
CA ILE A 28 -4.00 -4.67 -1.31
C ILE A 28 -4.26 -4.61 -2.81
N GLY A 29 -4.80 -3.51 -3.29
CA GLY A 29 -5.09 -3.29 -4.70
C GLY A 29 -4.38 -2.07 -5.25
N CYS A 30 -3.88 -2.16 -6.47
CA CYS A 30 -3.22 -1.07 -7.17
C CYS A 30 -3.81 -0.90 -8.56
N CYS A 31 -3.79 0.34 -9.05
CA CYS A 31 -4.18 0.65 -10.41
C CYS A 31 -3.24 1.72 -10.96
N ASP A 32 -2.63 1.47 -12.12
CA ASP A 32 -1.82 2.50 -12.78
C ASP A 32 -2.72 3.44 -13.60
N ILE A 33 -2.11 4.45 -14.23
CA ILE A 33 -2.88 5.44 -14.99
C ILE A 33 -3.47 4.87 -16.28
N ASP A 34 -2.96 3.74 -16.74
CA ASP A 34 -3.49 3.06 -17.94
C ASP A 34 -4.62 2.09 -17.62
N GLY A 35 -4.98 1.97 -16.34
CA GLY A 35 -6.06 1.11 -15.91
C GLY A 35 -5.66 -0.33 -15.62
N ASN A 36 -4.37 -0.63 -15.57
CA ASN A 36 -3.89 -1.96 -15.19
C ASN A 36 -4.02 -2.16 -13.68
N VAL A 37 -4.74 -3.20 -13.29
CA VAL A 37 -5.03 -3.52 -11.89
C VAL A 37 -4.17 -4.69 -11.45
N THR A 38 -3.60 -4.57 -10.26
CA THR A 38 -2.86 -5.64 -9.60
C THR A 38 -3.38 -5.74 -8.17
N GLN A 39 -3.69 -6.96 -7.73
CA GLN A 39 -4.24 -7.19 -6.41
C GLN A 39 -3.55 -8.37 -5.73
N TRP A 40 -3.42 -8.28 -4.42
CA TRP A 40 -2.88 -9.34 -3.57
C TRP A 40 -3.90 -9.63 -2.47
N PHE A 41 -4.15 -10.91 -2.22
CA PHE A 41 -5.18 -11.37 -1.30
C PHE A 41 -4.57 -12.19 -0.17
N ASN A 42 -4.99 -11.90 1.05
CA ASN A 42 -4.67 -12.71 2.22
C ASN A 42 -5.87 -13.61 2.54
N GLU A 43 -6.10 -14.62 1.69
CA GLU A 43 -7.28 -15.47 1.78
C GLU A 43 -7.22 -16.45 2.95
N ASP A 44 -6.02 -16.94 3.29
CA ASP A 44 -5.83 -17.92 4.36
C ASP A 44 -5.64 -17.29 5.73
N GLY A 45 -5.58 -15.97 5.82
CA GLY A 45 -5.32 -15.27 7.06
C GLY A 45 -3.86 -15.33 7.52
N LEU A 46 -2.97 -15.96 6.76
CA LEU A 46 -1.57 -16.20 7.12
C LEU A 46 -0.59 -15.49 6.20
N SER A 47 -1.09 -14.84 5.16
CA SER A 47 -0.26 -14.28 4.08
C SER A 47 -0.07 -12.77 4.17
N GLN A 48 -0.39 -12.17 5.29
CA GLN A 48 -0.35 -10.71 5.44
C GLN A 48 1.03 -10.13 5.16
N LYS A 49 2.08 -10.74 5.73
CA LYS A 49 3.44 -10.30 5.51
C LYS A 49 3.85 -10.45 4.05
N GLN A 50 3.43 -11.56 3.41
CA GLN A 50 3.79 -11.84 2.02
C GLN A 50 3.15 -10.84 1.07
N ILE A 51 1.86 -10.55 1.21
CA ILE A 51 1.20 -9.59 0.32
C ILE A 51 1.75 -8.19 0.51
N LEU A 52 2.09 -7.81 1.74
CA LEU A 52 2.71 -6.52 2.02
C LEU A 52 4.10 -6.42 1.38
N THR A 53 4.91 -7.47 1.49
CA THR A 53 6.24 -7.53 0.89
C THR A 53 6.14 -7.42 -0.64
N ASP A 54 5.21 -8.14 -1.25
CA ASP A 54 4.99 -8.11 -2.69
C ASP A 54 4.53 -6.73 -3.16
N PHE A 55 3.64 -6.09 -2.42
CA PHE A 55 3.19 -4.73 -2.71
C PHE A 55 4.35 -3.73 -2.66
N LEU A 56 5.16 -3.80 -1.59
CA LEU A 56 6.30 -2.89 -1.43
C LEU A 56 7.32 -3.04 -2.54
N ALA A 57 7.55 -4.26 -3.03
CA ALA A 57 8.40 -4.49 -4.18
C ALA A 57 7.79 -3.91 -5.46
N PHE A 58 6.49 -4.09 -5.64
CA PHE A 58 5.77 -3.65 -6.83
C PHE A 58 5.80 -2.13 -7.00
N ILE A 59 5.72 -1.38 -5.90
CA ILE A 59 5.67 0.09 -5.97
C ILE A 59 7.02 0.76 -6.16
N GLN A 60 8.11 0.01 -6.11
CA GLN A 60 9.48 0.55 -6.19
C GLN A 60 9.72 1.50 -7.37
N PRO A 61 9.27 1.19 -8.60
CA PRO A 61 9.52 2.08 -9.73
C PRO A 61 8.64 3.33 -9.77
N TYR A 62 7.63 3.40 -8.91
CA TYR A 62 6.73 4.56 -8.89
C TYR A 62 7.30 5.65 -7.98
N ASN A 63 6.94 6.90 -8.25
CA ASN A 63 7.36 8.01 -7.40
C ASN A 63 6.20 8.71 -6.67
N THR A 64 4.96 8.46 -7.11
CA THR A 64 3.77 9.05 -6.52
C THR A 64 2.75 7.99 -6.21
N LEU A 65 2.24 8.00 -5.00
CA LEU A 65 1.15 7.13 -4.57
C LEU A 65 -0.10 7.97 -4.37
N ILE A 66 -1.21 7.52 -4.89
CA ILE A 66 -2.49 8.22 -4.85
C ILE A 66 -3.50 7.36 -4.10
N THR A 67 -4.17 7.95 -3.14
CA THR A 67 -5.14 7.25 -2.31
C THR A 67 -6.41 8.06 -2.13
N PHE A 68 -7.44 7.41 -1.62
CA PHE A 68 -8.64 8.05 -1.08
C PHE A 68 -8.61 7.85 0.43
N ASN A 69 -8.40 8.94 1.20
CA ASN A 69 -8.31 8.90 2.65
C ASN A 69 -7.12 8.09 3.19
N GLY A 70 -6.12 7.82 2.37
CA GLY A 70 -4.97 7.00 2.76
C GLY A 70 -4.02 7.67 3.75
N LYS A 71 -4.06 9.00 3.82
CA LYS A 71 -3.24 9.75 4.78
C LYS A 71 -3.62 9.42 6.22
N THR A 72 -4.89 9.17 6.48
CA THR A 72 -5.40 8.90 7.82
C THR A 72 -5.61 7.41 8.09
N PHE A 73 -5.72 6.58 7.06
CA PHE A 73 -5.96 5.15 7.22
C PHE A 73 -4.91 4.28 6.55
N ASP A 74 -4.85 4.25 5.21
CA ASP A 74 -4.03 3.27 4.48
C ASP A 74 -2.55 3.35 4.83
N LEU A 75 -1.96 4.55 4.78
CA LEU A 75 -0.53 4.70 5.05
C LEU A 75 -0.16 4.43 6.50
N PRO A 76 -0.89 4.98 7.50
CA PRO A 76 -0.60 4.64 8.89
C PRO A 76 -0.77 3.16 9.19
N PHE A 77 -1.78 2.51 8.63
CA PHE A 77 -2.02 1.08 8.81
C PHE A 77 -0.85 0.28 8.26
N LEU A 78 -0.47 0.53 7.00
CA LEU A 78 0.64 -0.15 6.36
C LEU A 78 1.97 0.12 7.06
N THR A 79 2.21 1.35 7.51
CA THR A 79 3.41 1.70 8.27
C THR A 79 3.51 0.89 9.55
N SER A 80 2.40 0.73 10.28
CA SER A 80 2.36 -0.10 11.48
C SER A 80 2.68 -1.56 11.17
N LYS A 81 2.16 -2.09 10.06
CA LYS A 81 2.42 -3.48 9.66
C LYS A 81 3.87 -3.69 9.20
N ILE A 82 4.44 -2.73 8.50
CA ILE A 82 5.86 -2.75 8.13
C ILE A 82 6.72 -2.90 9.39
N LYS A 83 6.40 -2.13 10.42
CA LYS A 83 7.10 -2.19 11.70
C LYS A 83 6.87 -3.51 12.42
N GLU A 84 5.63 -3.98 12.46
CA GLU A 84 5.26 -5.24 13.12
C GLU A 84 6.02 -6.41 12.51
N PHE A 85 6.10 -6.49 11.19
CA PHE A 85 6.76 -7.57 10.47
C PHE A 85 8.26 -7.36 10.27
N LYS A 86 8.81 -6.25 10.78
CA LYS A 86 10.23 -5.93 10.69
C LYS A 86 10.72 -5.90 9.25
N ILE A 87 9.91 -5.33 8.36
CA ILE A 87 10.27 -5.16 6.96
C ILE A 87 11.12 -3.88 6.84
N ASN A 88 12.20 -3.96 6.07
CA ASN A 88 13.06 -2.80 5.85
C ASN A 88 12.52 -1.98 4.69
N ALA A 89 11.50 -1.17 4.95
CA ALA A 89 10.86 -0.33 3.95
C ALA A 89 10.17 0.85 4.61
N SER A 90 9.94 1.92 3.85
CA SER A 90 9.14 3.06 4.28
C SER A 90 8.48 3.70 3.06
N PHE A 91 7.55 4.63 3.32
CA PHE A 91 6.91 5.40 2.24
C PHE A 91 7.56 6.78 2.04
N ASP A 92 8.64 7.07 2.73
CA ASP A 92 9.24 8.42 2.73
C ASP A 92 9.74 8.86 1.36
N GLN A 93 10.13 7.92 0.49
CA GLN A 93 10.63 8.25 -0.84
C GLN A 93 9.53 8.60 -1.83
N TYR A 94 8.28 8.38 -1.47
CA TYR A 94 7.15 8.61 -2.37
C TYR A 94 6.48 9.93 -2.07
N GLU A 95 6.03 10.62 -3.13
CA GLU A 95 5.06 11.68 -2.98
C GLU A 95 3.69 11.06 -2.79
N HIS A 96 2.90 11.58 -1.88
CA HIS A 96 1.56 11.04 -1.60
C HIS A 96 0.49 12.09 -1.87
N LEU A 97 -0.44 11.75 -2.76
CA LEU A 97 -1.63 12.55 -3.04
C LEU A 97 -2.83 11.82 -2.43
N ASP A 98 -3.49 12.48 -1.49
CA ASP A 98 -4.69 11.95 -0.84
C ASP A 98 -5.90 12.71 -1.34
N LEU A 99 -6.80 12.02 -2.01
CA LEU A 99 -7.97 12.64 -2.64
C LEU A 99 -9.18 12.73 -1.71
#